data_f68f30f77dd98ce05ef96a9428c07a0c
#
_entry.id   f68f30f77dd98ce05ef96a9428c07a0c
#
_cell.length_a   1.000
_cell.length_b   1.000
_cell.length_c   1.000
_cell.angle_alpha   90.00
_cell.angle_beta   90.00
_cell.angle_gamma   90.00
#
_symmetry.space_group_name_H-M   'P 1'
#
loop_
_entity.id
_entity.type
_entity.pdbx_description
1 polymer ?
#
loop_
_entity_poly.entity_id
_entity_poly.type
_entity_poly.pdbx_seq_one_letter_code
_entity_poly.pdbx_strand_id
1 'polypeptide(L)'
;TMKYCSVVPKKIVEFYGNDFRSNPVGTGPFKFKRWEENIKLVLRKNLDYFEKDSIGNKLPFFESVSVTFLPEKQSEFLQLVKGNIDFISGLDNSYKDNILNNNGGLNKSYQDRINMLRGPFLNTEYLAFFSGSNQKEIKSPLIRKAINIGFDKEKMVKFLRNGIGKAGN
;
A
#
# COMPACT_ATOMS: atom_id res chain seq x y z
N THR A 1 3.06 -4.00 -12.30
CA THR A 1 4.37 -4.68 -12.42
C THR A 1 5.49 -3.68 -12.69
N MET A 2 5.29 -2.71 -13.58
CA MET A 2 6.33 -1.73 -13.94
C MET A 2 6.81 -0.84 -12.78
N LYS A 3 5.99 -0.62 -11.76
CA LYS A 3 6.40 0.16 -10.58
C LYS A 3 7.58 -0.47 -9.79
N TYR A 4 7.87 -1.74 -10.02
CA TYR A 4 9.00 -2.44 -9.40
C TYR A 4 10.24 -2.53 -10.31
N CYS A 5 10.16 -1.97 -11.53
CA CYS A 5 11.22 -2.00 -12.54
C CYS A 5 11.74 -0.58 -12.77
N SER A 6 12.28 0.03 -11.73
CA SER A 6 12.82 1.39 -11.83
C SER A 6 14.13 1.41 -12.61
N VAL A 7 14.29 2.41 -13.48
CA VAL A 7 15.55 2.66 -14.17
C VAL A 7 16.49 3.40 -13.24
N VAL A 8 17.69 2.85 -13.08
CA VAL A 8 18.74 3.41 -12.21
C VAL A 8 20.06 3.60 -12.98
N PRO A 9 20.89 4.59 -12.63
CA PRO A 9 22.17 4.82 -13.32
C PRO A 9 23.18 3.70 -13.02
N LYS A 10 23.60 2.96 -14.02
CA LYS A 10 24.56 1.84 -13.88
C LYS A 10 25.81 2.23 -13.09
N LYS A 11 26.42 3.36 -13.44
CA LYS A 11 27.66 3.85 -12.80
C LYS A 11 27.48 4.09 -11.28
N ILE A 12 26.32 4.56 -10.86
CA ILE A 12 26.03 4.83 -9.45
C ILE A 12 25.79 3.51 -8.69
N VAL A 13 25.08 2.57 -9.33
CA VAL A 13 24.89 1.23 -8.75
C VAL A 13 26.24 0.52 -8.58
N GLU A 14 27.12 0.58 -9.58
CA GLU A 14 28.47 -0.01 -9.51
C GLU A 14 29.36 0.66 -8.47
N PHE A 15 29.24 1.99 -8.33
CA PHE A 15 30.02 2.75 -7.34
C PHE A 15 29.62 2.42 -5.89
N TYR A 16 28.33 2.38 -5.59
CA TYR A 16 27.85 2.10 -4.23
C TYR A 16 27.69 0.59 -3.92
N GLY A 17 27.54 -0.25 -4.94
CA GLY A 17 27.34 -1.68 -4.73
C GLY A 17 26.18 -1.97 -3.76
N ASN A 18 26.46 -2.66 -2.67
CA ASN A 18 25.46 -3.01 -1.65
C ASN A 18 24.91 -1.76 -0.92
N ASP A 19 25.66 -0.66 -0.88
CA ASP A 19 25.23 0.57 -0.22
C ASP A 19 24.32 1.44 -1.10
N PHE A 20 24.03 1.03 -2.34
CA PHE A 20 23.09 1.72 -3.22
C PHE A 20 21.71 1.86 -2.60
N ARG A 21 21.30 0.91 -1.76
CA ARG A 21 20.06 0.98 -0.98
C ARG A 21 19.93 2.28 -0.16
N SER A 22 21.04 2.75 0.40
CA SER A 22 21.10 3.97 1.22
C SER A 22 21.48 5.22 0.43
N ASN A 23 21.81 5.06 -0.86
CA ASN A 23 22.19 6.13 -1.78
C ASN A 23 21.43 6.04 -3.11
N PRO A 24 20.08 5.90 -3.10
CA PRO A 24 19.33 5.70 -4.33
C PRO A 24 19.34 6.97 -5.19
N VAL A 25 19.50 6.79 -6.48
CA VAL A 25 19.40 7.85 -7.48
C VAL A 25 18.43 7.41 -8.57
N GLY A 26 17.52 8.28 -8.93
CA GLY A 26 16.51 8.03 -9.96
C GLY A 26 16.03 9.33 -10.62
N THR A 27 15.07 9.20 -11.52
CA THR A 27 14.49 10.31 -12.30
C THR A 27 13.15 10.80 -11.76
N GLY A 28 12.76 10.34 -10.59
CA GLY A 28 11.47 10.63 -9.99
C GLY A 28 11.28 12.07 -9.49
N PRO A 29 10.05 12.41 -9.06
CA PRO A 29 9.72 13.77 -8.60
C PRO A 29 10.39 14.16 -7.29
N PHE A 30 10.90 13.20 -6.55
CA PHE A 30 11.60 13.45 -5.29
C PHE A 30 12.98 12.80 -5.30
N LYS A 31 13.95 13.50 -4.68
CA LYS A 31 15.31 13.01 -4.43
C LYS A 31 15.44 12.54 -2.98
N PHE A 32 16.16 11.45 -2.79
CA PHE A 32 16.51 10.95 -1.46
C PHE A 32 17.27 12.01 -0.65
N LYS A 33 16.89 12.17 0.60
CA LYS A 33 17.56 13.09 1.53
C LYS A 33 18.19 12.36 2.71
N ARG A 34 17.39 11.55 3.40
CA ARG A 34 17.80 10.81 4.61
C ARG A 34 16.89 9.62 4.84
N TRP A 35 17.48 8.53 5.28
CA TRP A 35 16.76 7.38 5.78
C TRP A 35 17.34 6.92 7.11
N GLU A 36 16.49 6.77 8.07
CA GLU A 36 16.76 6.23 9.39
C GLU A 36 15.85 5.02 9.53
N GLU A 37 16.47 3.84 9.52
CA GLU A 37 15.73 2.56 9.47
C GLU A 37 14.71 2.47 10.59
N ASN A 38 13.49 2.01 10.24
CA ASN A 38 12.35 1.87 11.14
C ASN A 38 11.88 3.15 11.85
N ILE A 39 12.43 4.30 11.51
CA ILE A 39 12.09 5.59 12.10
C ILE A 39 11.51 6.52 11.05
N LYS A 40 12.31 6.92 10.07
CA LYS A 40 11.93 7.98 9.13
C LYS A 40 12.67 7.92 7.80
N LEU A 41 11.93 8.13 6.71
CA LEU A 41 12.48 8.41 5.39
C LEU A 41 12.08 9.84 4.98
N VAL A 42 13.05 10.64 4.55
CA VAL A 42 12.83 12.01 4.08
C VAL A 42 13.28 12.14 2.63
N LEU A 43 12.39 12.64 1.82
CA LEU A 43 12.60 12.94 0.42
C LEU A 43 12.42 14.44 0.19
N ARG A 44 13.21 15.02 -0.72
CA ARG A 44 13.08 16.42 -1.15
C ARG A 44 12.66 16.50 -2.62
N LYS A 45 11.97 17.57 -2.96
CA LYS A 45 11.60 17.92 -4.32
C LYS A 45 12.80 17.84 -5.27
N ASN A 46 12.59 17.20 -6.41
CA ASN A 46 13.51 17.22 -7.52
C ASN A 46 13.19 18.41 -8.43
N LEU A 47 13.99 19.44 -8.38
CA LEU A 47 13.81 20.64 -9.20
C LEU A 47 13.99 20.38 -10.71
N ASP A 48 14.69 19.27 -11.05
CA ASP A 48 14.97 18.85 -12.41
C ASP A 48 13.92 17.85 -12.94
N TYR A 49 12.84 17.62 -12.18
CA TYR A 49 11.78 16.71 -12.61
C TYR A 49 11.07 17.24 -13.86
N PHE A 50 10.87 16.37 -14.83
CA PHE A 50 10.49 16.77 -16.19
C PHE A 50 8.98 16.94 -16.39
N GLU A 51 8.15 16.31 -15.55
CA GLU A 51 6.70 16.38 -15.70
C GLU A 51 6.11 17.71 -15.23
N LYS A 52 5.04 18.08 -15.88
CA LYS A 52 4.20 19.24 -15.57
C LYS A 52 2.76 18.79 -15.44
N ASP A 53 1.95 19.57 -14.74
CA ASP A 53 0.50 19.39 -14.71
C ASP A 53 -0.17 19.80 -16.05
N SER A 54 -1.49 19.65 -16.14
CA SER A 54 -2.28 19.95 -17.32
C SER A 54 -2.28 21.43 -17.73
N ILE A 55 -1.86 22.33 -16.85
CA ILE A 55 -1.77 23.78 -17.08
C ILE A 55 -0.33 24.29 -17.14
N GLY A 56 0.65 23.41 -17.13
CA GLY A 56 2.05 23.71 -17.37
C GLY A 56 2.90 23.99 -16.13
N ASN A 57 2.37 23.87 -14.92
CA ASN A 57 3.15 24.03 -13.69
C ASN A 57 4.09 22.85 -13.47
N LYS A 58 5.29 23.14 -12.97
CA LYS A 58 6.27 22.11 -12.63
C LYS A 58 5.80 21.25 -11.46
N LEU A 59 5.90 19.96 -11.61
CA LEU A 59 5.70 18.96 -10.54
C LEU A 59 7.04 18.62 -9.85
N PRO A 60 7.01 18.11 -8.62
CA PRO A 60 5.87 18.01 -7.71
C PRO A 60 5.56 19.34 -7.01
N PHE A 61 4.35 19.49 -6.47
CA PHE A 61 3.97 20.69 -5.72
C PHE A 61 4.59 20.73 -4.32
N PHE A 62 4.73 19.56 -3.67
CA PHE A 62 5.31 19.45 -2.32
C PHE A 62 6.82 19.68 -2.35
N GLU A 63 7.35 20.41 -1.38
CA GLU A 63 8.79 20.62 -1.21
C GLU A 63 9.51 19.39 -0.63
N SER A 64 8.80 18.61 0.18
CA SER A 64 9.34 17.40 0.79
C SER A 64 8.23 16.39 1.10
N VAL A 65 8.62 15.11 1.18
CA VAL A 65 7.79 14.02 1.69
C VAL A 65 8.54 13.37 2.84
N SER A 66 7.86 13.23 3.96
CA SER A 66 8.39 12.58 5.15
C SER A 66 7.54 11.34 5.46
N VAL A 67 8.14 10.17 5.36
CA VAL A 67 7.50 8.90 5.73
C VAL A 67 7.97 8.52 7.13
N THR A 68 7.04 8.41 8.06
CA THR A 68 7.30 7.96 9.43
C THR A 68 6.88 6.50 9.55
N PHE A 69 7.74 5.66 10.11
CA PHE A 69 7.45 4.26 10.35
C PHE A 69 6.89 4.11 11.77
N LEU A 70 5.62 3.78 11.87
CA LEU A 70 4.95 3.55 13.16
C LEU A 70 4.71 2.04 13.31
N PRO A 71 5.24 1.40 14.37
CA PRO A 71 5.07 -0.04 14.58
C PRO A 71 3.62 -0.44 14.76
N GLU A 72 2.86 0.40 15.49
CA GLU A 72 1.47 0.13 15.84
C GLU A 72 0.52 0.79 14.84
N LYS A 73 -0.24 0.01 14.10
CA LYS A 73 -1.19 0.50 13.10
C LYS A 73 -2.30 1.38 13.69
N GLN A 74 -2.74 1.09 14.89
CA GLN A 74 -3.70 1.93 15.60
C GLN A 74 -3.13 3.32 15.91
N SER A 75 -1.85 3.41 16.26
CA SER A 75 -1.16 4.68 16.46
C SER A 75 -1.08 5.50 15.19
N GLU A 76 -0.85 4.85 14.04
CA GLU A 76 -0.83 5.49 12.72
C GLU A 76 -2.15 6.24 12.43
N PHE A 77 -3.28 5.58 12.66
CA PHE A 77 -4.60 6.20 12.49
C PHE A 77 -4.84 7.35 13.47
N LEU A 78 -4.48 7.18 14.74
CA LEU A 78 -4.63 8.26 15.73
C LEU A 78 -3.80 9.49 15.39
N GLN A 79 -2.61 9.33 14.81
CA GLN A 79 -1.79 10.45 14.34
C GLN A 79 -2.45 11.18 13.17
N LEU A 80 -3.10 10.45 12.24
CA LEU A 80 -3.88 11.06 11.17
C LEU A 80 -5.06 11.88 11.71
N VAL A 81 -5.83 11.32 12.63
CA VAL A 81 -6.99 12.01 13.24
C VAL A 81 -6.58 13.26 14.00
N LYS A 82 -5.39 13.25 14.63
CA LYS A 82 -4.82 14.41 15.31
C LYS A 82 -4.22 15.45 14.36
N GLY A 83 -4.07 15.14 13.08
CA GLY A 83 -3.44 16.02 12.09
C GLY A 83 -1.90 16.05 12.18
N ASN A 84 -1.28 15.09 12.84
CA ASN A 84 0.18 15.00 12.93
C ASN A 84 0.81 14.35 11.70
N ILE A 85 0.03 13.62 10.92
CA ILE A 85 0.39 13.08 9.60
C ILE A 85 -0.74 13.39 8.61
N ASP A 86 -0.38 13.59 7.36
CA ASP A 86 -1.30 14.03 6.30
C ASP A 86 -1.91 12.87 5.53
N PHE A 87 -1.27 11.70 5.54
CA PHE A 87 -1.67 10.57 4.70
C PHE A 87 -1.29 9.23 5.32
N ILE A 88 -2.19 8.26 5.22
CA ILE A 88 -1.92 6.84 5.48
C ILE A 88 -2.34 6.01 4.27
N SER A 89 -1.60 4.93 3.99
CA SER A 89 -1.90 4.02 2.90
C SER A 89 -2.48 2.71 3.42
N GLY A 90 -3.72 2.45 3.05
CA GLY A 90 -4.47 1.28 3.48
C GLY A 90 -5.08 1.42 4.86
N LEU A 91 -6.09 0.62 5.12
CA LEU A 91 -6.75 0.51 6.42
C LEU A 91 -6.44 -0.87 7.00
N ASP A 92 -5.90 -0.87 8.21
CA ASP A 92 -5.66 -2.10 8.94
C ASP A 92 -6.97 -2.66 9.53
N ASN A 93 -7.06 -3.99 9.60
CA ASN A 93 -8.25 -4.67 10.15
C ASN A 93 -8.49 -4.37 11.63
N SER A 94 -7.45 -3.99 12.40
CA SER A 94 -7.57 -3.71 13.83
C SER A 94 -8.42 -2.48 14.16
N TYR A 95 -8.55 -1.54 13.22
CA TYR A 95 -9.30 -0.31 13.43
C TYR A 95 -10.30 0.04 12.32
N LYS A 96 -10.39 -0.79 11.27
CA LYS A 96 -11.30 -0.53 10.13
C LYS A 96 -12.76 -0.34 10.55
N ASP A 97 -13.22 -1.12 11.54
CA ASP A 97 -14.63 -1.08 12.00
C ASP A 97 -14.95 0.21 12.76
N ASN A 98 -13.95 0.88 13.31
CA ASN A 98 -14.11 2.18 13.94
C ASN A 98 -14.19 3.31 12.90
N ILE A 99 -13.52 3.14 11.74
CA ILE A 99 -13.41 4.15 10.70
C ILE A 99 -14.48 4.00 9.64
N LEU A 100 -14.82 2.76 9.26
CA LEU A 100 -15.75 2.48 8.19
C LEU A 100 -17.15 2.15 8.73
N ASN A 101 -18.14 2.59 7.99
CA ASN A 101 -19.50 2.12 8.15
C ASN A 101 -19.71 0.78 7.43
N ASN A 102 -20.88 0.16 7.61
CA ASN A 102 -21.23 -1.15 7.04
C ASN A 102 -21.20 -1.20 5.49
N ASN A 103 -21.21 -0.06 4.83
CA ASN A 103 -21.14 0.05 3.37
C ASN A 103 -19.71 0.36 2.87
N GLY A 104 -18.72 0.27 3.75
CA GLY A 104 -17.32 0.55 3.44
C GLY A 104 -17.01 2.03 3.18
N GLY A 105 -17.93 2.94 3.47
CA GLY A 105 -17.69 4.38 3.48
C GLY A 105 -17.11 4.85 4.80
N LEU A 106 -16.59 6.08 4.83
CA LEU A 106 -16.07 6.67 6.05
C LEU A 106 -17.20 6.92 7.06
N ASN A 107 -16.94 6.64 8.32
CA ASN A 107 -17.88 6.92 9.40
C ASN A 107 -18.09 8.43 9.55
N LYS A 108 -19.30 8.85 9.87
CA LYS A 108 -19.70 10.27 9.96
C LYS A 108 -18.79 11.12 10.85
N SER A 109 -18.29 10.54 11.94
CA SER A 109 -17.38 11.21 12.87
C SER A 109 -16.05 11.68 12.28
N TYR A 110 -15.67 11.18 11.10
CA TYR A 110 -14.40 11.50 10.44
C TYR A 110 -14.56 12.26 9.13
N GLN A 111 -15.78 12.37 8.57
CA GLN A 111 -16.03 12.95 7.25
C GLN A 111 -15.60 14.41 7.12
N ASP A 112 -15.66 15.18 8.21
CA ASP A 112 -15.26 16.59 8.22
C ASP A 112 -13.74 16.80 8.34
N ARG A 113 -12.97 15.72 8.63
CA ARG A 113 -11.53 15.80 8.93
C ARG A 113 -10.67 15.00 7.98
N ILE A 114 -11.20 13.92 7.42
CA ILE A 114 -10.46 12.95 6.63
C ILE A 114 -11.14 12.76 5.29
N ASN A 115 -10.36 12.82 4.22
CA ASN A 115 -10.78 12.43 2.89
C ASN A 115 -10.34 10.99 2.63
N MET A 116 -11.28 10.14 2.25
CA MET A 116 -10.99 8.76 1.90
C MET A 116 -10.94 8.58 0.39
N LEU A 117 -9.77 8.25 -0.13
CA LEU A 117 -9.61 7.89 -1.53
C LEU A 117 -9.82 6.37 -1.70
N ARG A 118 -10.66 6.00 -2.65
CA ARG A 118 -10.94 4.61 -3.02
C ARG A 118 -10.65 4.44 -4.50
N GLY A 119 -10.03 3.33 -4.83
CA GLY A 119 -9.74 3.02 -6.23
C GLY A 119 -9.56 1.52 -6.44
N PRO A 120 -9.64 1.06 -7.68
CA PRO A 120 -9.31 -0.31 -8.00
C PRO A 120 -7.85 -0.59 -7.69
N PHE A 121 -7.60 -1.69 -7.01
CA PHE A 121 -6.25 -2.15 -6.70
C PHE A 121 -6.03 -3.51 -7.36
N LEU A 122 -5.00 -3.61 -8.19
CA LEU A 122 -4.64 -4.85 -8.90
C LEU A 122 -4.00 -5.83 -7.91
N ASN A 123 -4.83 -6.39 -7.07
CA ASN A 123 -4.46 -7.45 -6.14
C ASN A 123 -5.55 -8.52 -6.12
N THR A 124 -5.13 -9.78 -6.16
CA THR A 124 -6.00 -10.93 -6.00
C THR A 124 -5.54 -11.70 -4.77
N GLU A 125 -6.41 -11.79 -3.79
CA GLU A 125 -6.18 -12.66 -2.64
C GLU A 125 -6.73 -14.06 -2.96
N TYR A 126 -5.93 -15.07 -2.71
CA TYR A 126 -6.28 -16.44 -3.02
C TYR A 126 -5.72 -17.42 -1.99
N LEU A 127 -6.37 -18.55 -1.84
CA LEU A 127 -5.87 -19.69 -1.10
C LEU A 127 -5.14 -20.62 -2.08
N ALA A 128 -3.85 -20.79 -1.89
CA ALA A 128 -3.05 -21.71 -2.68
C ALA A 128 -2.80 -23.03 -1.93
N PHE A 129 -2.84 -24.13 -2.66
CA PHE A 129 -2.46 -25.44 -2.15
C PHE A 129 -1.04 -25.77 -2.61
N PHE A 130 -0.18 -26.13 -1.67
CA PHE A 130 1.19 -26.52 -1.99
C PHE A 130 1.22 -27.88 -2.68
N SER A 131 1.47 -27.90 -3.98
CA SER A 131 1.46 -29.12 -4.82
C SER A 131 2.56 -30.11 -4.45
N GLY A 132 3.65 -29.67 -3.83
CA GLY A 132 4.73 -30.51 -3.31
C GLY A 132 4.43 -31.21 -1.99
N SER A 133 3.25 -31.00 -1.40
CA SER A 133 2.84 -31.68 -0.17
C SER A 133 2.70 -33.18 -0.38
N ASN A 134 3.11 -33.95 0.64
CA ASN A 134 2.91 -35.40 0.68
C ASN A 134 1.49 -35.80 1.12
N GLN A 135 0.67 -34.84 1.54
CA GLN A 135 -0.74 -35.08 1.94
C GLN A 135 -1.58 -35.42 0.73
N LYS A 136 -2.13 -36.64 0.71
CA LYS A 136 -2.95 -37.15 -0.40
C LYS A 136 -4.23 -36.33 -0.60
N GLU A 137 -4.78 -35.81 0.49
CA GLU A 137 -5.98 -34.99 0.51
C GLU A 137 -5.78 -33.70 -0.30
N ILE A 138 -4.67 -33.01 -0.14
CA ILE A 138 -4.36 -31.78 -0.87
C ILE A 138 -4.14 -32.05 -2.36
N LYS A 139 -3.63 -33.25 -2.71
CA LYS A 139 -3.44 -33.65 -4.12
C LYS A 139 -4.77 -33.90 -4.85
N SER A 140 -5.83 -34.21 -4.13
CA SER A 140 -7.14 -34.49 -4.72
C SER A 140 -7.78 -33.22 -5.30
N PRO A 141 -8.09 -33.17 -6.61
CA PRO A 141 -8.82 -32.04 -7.20
C PRO A 141 -10.21 -31.87 -6.62
N LEU A 142 -10.85 -32.96 -6.20
CA LEU A 142 -12.20 -32.94 -5.64
C LEU A 142 -12.22 -32.25 -4.28
N ILE A 143 -11.22 -32.49 -3.43
CA ILE A 143 -11.11 -31.81 -2.12
C ILE A 143 -10.86 -30.32 -2.32
N ARG A 144 -9.95 -29.94 -3.23
CA ARG A 144 -9.73 -28.52 -3.54
C ARG A 144 -10.99 -27.82 -4.06
N LYS A 145 -11.75 -28.52 -4.91
CA LYS A 145 -13.05 -28.02 -5.41
C LYS A 145 -14.07 -27.88 -4.29
N ALA A 146 -14.16 -28.88 -3.40
CA ALA A 146 -15.06 -28.82 -2.25
C ALA A 146 -14.74 -27.63 -1.32
N ILE A 147 -13.48 -27.38 -1.03
CA ILE A 147 -13.05 -26.22 -0.24
C ILE A 147 -13.43 -24.91 -0.94
N ASN A 148 -13.22 -24.80 -2.25
CA ASN A 148 -13.56 -23.59 -3.01
C ASN A 148 -15.08 -23.31 -3.03
N ILE A 149 -15.91 -24.36 -3.10
CA ILE A 149 -17.38 -24.25 -3.09
C ILE A 149 -17.92 -24.02 -1.68
N GLY A 150 -17.30 -24.65 -0.67
CA GLY A 150 -17.73 -24.54 0.72
C GLY A 150 -17.40 -23.20 1.37
N PHE A 151 -16.57 -22.37 0.71
CA PHE A 151 -16.18 -21.07 1.23
C PHE A 151 -17.03 -19.94 0.61
N ASP A 152 -17.87 -19.32 1.42
CA ASP A 152 -18.72 -18.20 1.00
C ASP A 152 -17.91 -16.90 0.88
N LYS A 153 -17.39 -16.67 -0.31
CA LYS A 153 -16.55 -15.51 -0.62
C LYS A 153 -17.30 -14.18 -0.52
N GLU A 154 -18.60 -14.18 -0.85
CA GLU A 154 -19.42 -12.95 -0.77
C GLU A 154 -19.64 -12.53 0.69
N LYS A 155 -19.95 -13.50 1.55
CA LYS A 155 -20.05 -13.23 2.98
C LYS A 155 -18.73 -12.77 3.57
N MET A 156 -17.61 -13.34 3.15
CA MET A 156 -16.30 -12.89 3.57
C MET A 156 -16.07 -11.41 3.20
N VAL A 157 -16.32 -11.03 1.95
CA VAL A 157 -16.18 -9.64 1.51
C VAL A 157 -17.11 -8.72 2.30
N LYS A 158 -18.37 -9.13 2.47
CA LYS A 158 -19.39 -8.32 3.15
C LYS A 158 -19.07 -8.11 4.64
N PHE A 159 -18.76 -9.18 5.37
CA PHE A 159 -18.68 -9.14 6.84
C PHE A 159 -17.26 -9.01 7.38
N LEU A 160 -16.26 -9.60 6.71
CA LEU A 160 -14.88 -9.51 7.16
C LEU A 160 -14.08 -8.38 6.51
N ARG A 161 -14.54 -7.88 5.37
CA ARG A 161 -13.87 -6.83 4.60
C ARG A 161 -14.69 -5.54 4.50
N ASN A 162 -15.83 -5.42 5.19
CA ASN A 162 -16.72 -4.26 5.14
C ASN A 162 -17.07 -3.83 3.70
N GLY A 163 -17.27 -4.78 2.80
CA GLY A 163 -17.56 -4.53 1.39
C GLY A 163 -16.35 -4.05 0.55
N ILE A 164 -15.13 -4.12 1.08
CA ILE A 164 -13.91 -3.77 0.33
C ILE A 164 -13.47 -4.97 -0.50
N GLY A 165 -13.52 -4.82 -1.82
CA GLY A 165 -13.17 -5.85 -2.78
C GLY A 165 -14.37 -6.47 -3.48
N LYS A 166 -14.10 -7.47 -4.32
CA LYS A 166 -15.10 -8.28 -5.00
C LYS A 166 -14.79 -9.75 -4.78
N ALA A 167 -15.83 -10.57 -4.60
CA ALA A 167 -15.67 -12.00 -4.61
C ALA A 167 -15.13 -12.47 -5.97
N GLY A 168 -14.10 -13.31 -5.95
CA GLY A 168 -13.56 -13.94 -7.15
C GLY A 168 -14.37 -15.18 -7.53
N ASN A 169 -14.47 -15.46 -8.80
CA ASN A 169 -15.11 -16.67 -9.36
C ASN A 169 -14.19 -17.89 -9.23
#